data_c8f2ed279a00d66e3ad88ff6ba07ab79
#
_entry.id   c8f2ed279a00d66e3ad88ff6ba07ab79
#
_cell.length_a   1.000
_cell.length_b   1.000
_cell.length_c   1.000
_cell.angle_alpha   90.00
_cell.angle_beta   90.00
_cell.angle_gamma   90.00
#
_symmetry.space_group_name_H-M   'P 1'
#
loop_
_entity.id
_entity.type
_entity.pdbx_description
1 polymer ?
#
loop_
_entity_poly.entity_id
_entity_poly.type
_entity_poly.pdbx_seq_one_letter_code
_entity_poly.pdbx_strand_id
1 'polypeptide(L)'
;ECGEFLKEVTGLQGVTLQPSAGSQGELTGILLFRAYHKDRGDDKRNVILIPDSAHGTNPASAAIAGFQVVTVNSLPDGRIDIDDLRSKANDTVAGFMITNPNTVGVFETNIREIEQIIHGCGGLMYMDGANLNALLGIVRPGDMGFDCVHINLHKTFSTPHGGGGPGSGPICVSEKLIPFLPVPQVRKEGDKFIIVRDTEKTIGSMHAFFGNYGVVIRAYTYMRMLGRENL
;
A
#
# COMPACT_ATOMS: atom_id res chain seq x y z
N GLU A 1 9.18 15.85 -5.07
CA GLU A 1 8.28 16.63 -4.22
C GLU A 1 6.91 15.93 -4.01
N CYS A 2 6.17 15.50 -5.06
CA CYS A 2 4.89 14.78 -4.87
C CYS A 2 5.03 13.56 -3.96
N GLY A 3 6.07 12.76 -4.16
CA GLY A 3 6.37 11.60 -3.31
C GLY A 3 6.61 11.99 -1.85
N GLU A 4 7.27 13.13 -1.58
CA GLU A 4 7.48 13.60 -0.20
C GLU A 4 6.16 13.94 0.49
N PHE A 5 5.21 14.55 -0.25
CA PHE A 5 3.87 14.81 0.31
C PHE A 5 3.12 13.52 0.61
N LEU A 6 3.22 12.51 -0.27
CA LEU A 6 2.60 11.21 -0.02
C LEU A 6 3.21 10.51 1.20
N LYS A 7 4.52 10.60 1.39
CA LYS A 7 5.18 10.10 2.61
C LYS A 7 4.68 10.81 3.86
N GLU A 8 4.54 12.14 3.82
CA GLU A 8 4.04 12.94 4.94
C GLU A 8 2.62 12.53 5.34
N VAL A 9 1.69 12.47 4.38
CA VAL A 9 0.28 12.14 4.67
C VAL A 9 0.05 10.69 5.06
N THR A 10 0.98 9.80 4.72
CA THR A 10 0.90 8.38 5.10
C THR A 10 1.71 8.03 6.34
N GLY A 11 2.68 8.85 6.73
CA GLY A 11 3.63 8.55 7.80
C GLY A 11 4.63 7.43 7.44
N LEU A 12 4.82 7.14 6.15
CA LEU A 12 5.71 6.10 5.65
C LEU A 12 6.95 6.69 4.98
N GLN A 13 8.05 5.94 4.96
CA GLN A 13 9.37 6.48 4.63
C GLN A 13 9.75 6.33 3.16
N GLY A 14 9.24 5.32 2.47
CA GLY A 14 9.51 5.06 1.05
C GLY A 14 8.30 5.33 0.17
N VAL A 15 8.53 5.64 -1.11
CA VAL A 15 7.46 5.87 -2.08
C VAL A 15 7.89 5.48 -3.49
N THR A 16 6.96 4.95 -4.28
CA THR A 16 7.08 4.87 -5.74
C THR A 16 5.82 5.40 -6.40
N LEU A 17 6.01 6.15 -7.49
CA LEU A 17 4.93 6.72 -8.30
C LEU A 17 4.70 5.91 -9.59
N GLN A 18 5.37 4.77 -9.74
CA GLN A 18 5.29 3.97 -10.98
C GLN A 18 3.92 3.37 -11.25
N PRO A 19 3.19 2.79 -10.26
CA PRO A 19 1.91 2.16 -10.55
C PRO A 19 0.92 3.15 -11.16
N SER A 20 0.32 2.80 -12.31
CA SER A 20 -0.57 3.66 -13.08
C SER A 20 -2.05 3.45 -12.75
N ALA A 21 -2.35 2.54 -11.83
CA ALA A 21 -3.70 2.23 -11.36
C ALA A 21 -3.66 1.70 -9.93
N GLY A 22 -4.79 1.73 -9.22
CA GLY A 22 -4.91 1.16 -7.88
C GLY A 22 -4.57 -0.32 -7.83
N SER A 23 -5.15 -1.12 -8.71
CA SER A 23 -4.87 -2.58 -8.81
C SER A 23 -3.39 -2.87 -9.09
N GLN A 24 -2.70 -2.00 -9.82
CA GLN A 24 -1.26 -2.15 -10.02
C GLN A 24 -0.46 -1.74 -8.77
N GLY A 25 -0.94 -0.76 -8.01
CA GLY A 25 -0.42 -0.44 -6.68
C GLY A 25 -0.58 -1.63 -5.73
N GLU A 26 -1.76 -2.27 -5.72
CA GLU A 26 -2.00 -3.49 -4.95
C GLU A 26 -0.98 -4.58 -5.31
N LEU A 27 -0.87 -4.93 -6.59
CA LEU A 27 0.07 -5.93 -7.06
C LEU A 27 1.52 -5.56 -6.68
N THR A 28 1.90 -4.30 -6.86
CA THR A 28 3.25 -3.83 -6.49
C THR A 28 3.52 -4.07 -5.02
N GLY A 29 2.62 -3.66 -4.12
CA GLY A 29 2.78 -3.83 -2.67
C GLY A 29 2.91 -5.30 -2.26
N ILE A 30 2.11 -6.18 -2.85
CA ILE A 30 2.18 -7.62 -2.57
C ILE A 30 3.47 -8.25 -3.14
N LEU A 31 3.97 -7.79 -4.29
CA LEU A 31 5.27 -8.21 -4.80
C LEU A 31 6.43 -7.76 -3.88
N LEU A 32 6.34 -6.58 -3.25
CA LEU A 32 7.32 -6.17 -2.23
C LEU A 32 7.30 -7.10 -1.02
N PHE A 33 6.13 -7.55 -0.55
CA PHE A 33 6.04 -8.52 0.53
C PHE A 33 6.72 -9.83 0.16
N ARG A 34 6.49 -10.31 -1.07
CA ARG A 34 7.15 -11.52 -1.57
C ARG A 34 8.68 -11.36 -1.62
N ALA A 35 9.17 -10.25 -2.14
CA ALA A 35 10.60 -9.96 -2.20
C ALA A 35 11.23 -9.87 -0.81
N TYR A 36 10.56 -9.20 0.12
CA TYR A 36 11.01 -9.09 1.51
C TYR A 36 11.16 -10.45 2.20
N HIS A 37 10.16 -11.32 2.11
CA HIS A 37 10.22 -12.65 2.73
C HIS A 37 11.26 -13.55 2.05
N LYS A 38 11.34 -13.50 0.71
CA LYS A 38 12.34 -14.25 -0.06
C LYS A 38 13.77 -13.84 0.27
N ASP A 39 14.04 -12.54 0.41
CA ASP A 39 15.36 -12.02 0.79
C ASP A 39 15.82 -12.53 2.19
N ARG A 40 14.86 -12.84 3.05
CA ARG A 40 15.10 -13.39 4.40
C ARG A 40 15.18 -14.93 4.42
N GLY A 41 15.03 -15.60 3.27
CA GLY A 41 14.97 -17.07 3.20
C GLY A 41 13.71 -17.67 3.81
N ASP A 42 12.62 -16.89 3.94
CA ASP A 42 11.37 -17.34 4.58
C ASP A 42 10.33 -17.75 3.53
N ASP A 43 10.69 -18.72 2.69
CA ASP A 43 9.89 -19.17 1.55
C ASP A 43 8.55 -19.83 1.93
N LYS A 44 8.39 -20.22 3.20
CA LYS A 44 7.14 -20.78 3.71
C LYS A 44 6.02 -19.74 3.82
N ARG A 45 6.33 -18.44 3.82
CA ARG A 45 5.34 -17.36 3.90
C ARG A 45 4.67 -17.16 2.56
N ASN A 46 3.63 -17.92 2.31
CA ASN A 46 2.91 -17.96 1.05
C ASN A 46 1.42 -17.61 1.17
N VAL A 47 0.97 -17.16 2.35
CA VAL A 47 -0.43 -16.81 2.62
C VAL A 47 -0.59 -15.31 2.81
N ILE A 48 -1.58 -14.72 2.12
CA ILE A 48 -2.11 -13.39 2.43
C ILE A 48 -3.49 -13.56 3.07
N LEU A 49 -3.64 -13.03 4.28
CA LEU A 49 -4.94 -12.93 4.93
C LEU A 49 -5.70 -11.73 4.38
N ILE A 50 -6.99 -11.88 4.12
CA ILE A 50 -7.85 -10.83 3.54
C ILE A 50 -9.22 -10.90 4.19
N PRO A 51 -9.81 -9.76 4.66
CA PRO A 51 -11.18 -9.75 5.18
C PRO A 51 -12.21 -10.15 4.11
N ASP A 52 -13.30 -10.77 4.53
CA ASP A 52 -14.45 -11.08 3.67
C ASP A 52 -15.14 -9.82 3.08
N SER A 53 -14.96 -8.68 3.75
CA SER A 53 -15.43 -7.36 3.30
C SER A 53 -14.48 -6.64 2.33
N ALA A 54 -13.34 -7.25 1.94
CA ALA A 54 -12.36 -6.62 1.08
C ALA A 54 -12.87 -6.40 -0.35
N HIS A 55 -12.29 -5.41 -1.04
CA HIS A 55 -12.53 -5.22 -2.46
C HIS A 55 -12.04 -6.43 -3.26
N GLY A 56 -12.81 -6.84 -4.28
CA GLY A 56 -12.53 -8.05 -5.07
C GLY A 56 -11.17 -8.08 -5.79
N THR A 57 -10.52 -6.93 -5.98
CA THR A 57 -9.17 -6.86 -6.58
C THR A 57 -8.07 -7.29 -5.60
N ASN A 58 -8.31 -7.19 -4.29
CA ASN A 58 -7.30 -7.57 -3.29
C ASN A 58 -6.92 -9.07 -3.37
N PRO A 59 -7.87 -10.02 -3.32
CA PRO A 59 -7.54 -11.43 -3.50
C PRO A 59 -6.96 -11.73 -4.90
N ALA A 60 -7.41 -11.04 -5.94
CA ALA A 60 -6.87 -11.21 -7.29
C ALA A 60 -5.39 -10.79 -7.37
N SER A 61 -5.03 -9.64 -6.80
CA SER A 61 -3.64 -9.16 -6.74
C SER A 61 -2.74 -10.11 -5.96
N ALA A 62 -3.21 -10.65 -4.82
CA ALA A 62 -2.47 -11.63 -4.04
C ALA A 62 -2.24 -12.94 -4.83
N ALA A 63 -3.27 -13.46 -5.53
CA ALA A 63 -3.18 -14.65 -6.35
C ALA A 63 -2.23 -14.47 -7.54
N ILE A 64 -2.28 -13.33 -8.25
CA ILE A 64 -1.35 -12.99 -9.34
C ILE A 64 0.09 -12.95 -8.85
N ALA A 65 0.33 -12.43 -7.65
CA ALA A 65 1.65 -12.42 -7.02
C ALA A 65 2.10 -13.83 -6.54
N GLY A 66 1.25 -14.86 -6.66
CA GLY A 66 1.56 -16.25 -6.33
C GLY A 66 1.38 -16.60 -4.86
N PHE A 67 0.55 -15.85 -4.13
CA PHE A 67 0.15 -16.17 -2.77
C PHE A 67 -1.16 -16.96 -2.73
N GLN A 68 -1.32 -17.77 -1.69
CA GLN A 68 -2.62 -18.30 -1.29
C GLN A 68 -3.38 -17.23 -0.53
N VAL A 69 -4.68 -17.15 -0.77
CA VAL A 69 -5.58 -16.22 -0.06
C VAL A 69 -6.36 -17.00 0.99
N VAL A 70 -6.33 -16.50 2.22
CA VAL A 70 -7.16 -17.03 3.32
C VAL A 70 -8.04 -15.89 3.83
N THR A 71 -9.33 -16.12 3.79
CA THR A 71 -10.33 -15.12 4.22
C THR A 71 -10.42 -15.07 5.75
N VAL A 72 -10.47 -13.85 6.29
CA VAL A 72 -10.78 -13.58 7.70
C VAL A 72 -12.21 -13.05 7.77
N ASN A 73 -13.00 -13.60 8.68
CA ASN A 73 -14.41 -13.24 8.82
C ASN A 73 -14.57 -11.86 9.48
N SER A 74 -15.69 -11.21 9.16
CA SER A 74 -16.13 -10.00 9.86
C SER A 74 -17.21 -10.33 10.91
N LEU A 75 -17.24 -9.51 11.97
CA LEU A 75 -18.32 -9.52 12.95
C LEU A 75 -19.62 -8.90 12.36
N PRO A 76 -20.78 -9.10 12.98
CA PRO A 76 -22.05 -8.51 12.52
C PRO A 76 -22.03 -6.98 12.42
N ASP A 77 -21.15 -6.29 13.14
CA ASP A 77 -20.96 -4.85 13.07
C ASP A 77 -19.99 -4.41 11.96
N GLY A 78 -19.47 -5.36 11.18
CA GLY A 78 -18.59 -5.11 10.05
C GLY A 78 -17.10 -4.99 10.39
N ARG A 79 -16.71 -5.09 11.67
CA ARG A 79 -15.30 -5.14 12.08
C ARG A 79 -14.70 -6.54 11.90
N ILE A 80 -13.40 -6.63 11.96
CA ILE A 80 -12.67 -7.90 11.88
C ILE A 80 -12.99 -8.77 13.11
N ASP A 81 -13.27 -10.04 12.88
CA ASP A 81 -13.30 -11.05 13.93
C ASP A 81 -11.85 -11.36 14.37
N ILE A 82 -11.47 -10.83 15.54
CA ILE A 82 -10.11 -10.96 16.07
C ILE A 82 -9.79 -12.42 16.44
N ASP A 83 -10.77 -13.19 16.89
CA ASP A 83 -10.54 -14.61 17.25
C ASP A 83 -10.31 -15.44 15.98
N ASP A 84 -11.07 -15.18 14.93
CA ASP A 84 -10.84 -15.79 13.62
C ASP A 84 -9.46 -15.42 13.05
N LEU A 85 -9.08 -14.13 13.14
CA LEU A 85 -7.75 -13.67 12.72
C LEU A 85 -6.63 -14.37 13.49
N ARG A 86 -6.73 -14.47 14.82
CA ARG A 86 -5.75 -15.17 15.67
C ARG A 86 -5.59 -16.63 15.28
N SER A 87 -6.70 -17.30 14.99
CA SER A 87 -6.71 -18.72 14.60
C SER A 87 -5.95 -18.98 13.28
N LYS A 88 -5.89 -17.96 12.40
CA LYS A 88 -5.28 -18.03 11.08
C LYS A 88 -3.87 -17.45 11.02
N ALA A 89 -3.51 -16.59 11.98
CA ALA A 89 -2.19 -15.97 12.07
C ALA A 89 -1.13 -17.01 12.52
N ASN A 90 -0.30 -17.43 11.58
CA ASN A 90 0.77 -18.41 11.82
C ASN A 90 2.01 -18.09 10.98
N ASP A 91 3.02 -18.93 11.02
CA ASP A 91 4.31 -18.71 10.37
C ASP A 91 4.29 -18.87 8.83
N THR A 92 3.16 -19.22 8.22
CA THR A 92 2.98 -19.23 6.76
C THR A 92 2.41 -17.91 6.25
N VAL A 93 1.95 -17.02 7.14
CA VAL A 93 1.37 -15.75 6.78
C VAL A 93 2.46 -14.75 6.34
N ALA A 94 2.39 -14.32 5.09
CA ALA A 94 3.24 -13.28 4.54
C ALA A 94 2.73 -11.88 4.89
N GLY A 95 1.41 -11.72 4.98
CA GLY A 95 0.81 -10.44 5.36
C GLY A 95 -0.71 -10.46 5.45
N PHE A 96 -1.26 -9.35 5.89
CA PHE A 96 -2.68 -9.07 5.97
C PHE A 96 -3.01 -7.83 5.15
N MET A 97 -3.96 -7.96 4.23
CA MET A 97 -4.38 -6.90 3.32
C MET A 97 -5.77 -6.42 3.70
N ILE A 98 -5.88 -5.19 4.19
CA ILE A 98 -7.11 -4.61 4.74
C ILE A 98 -7.36 -3.21 4.20
N THR A 99 -8.61 -2.81 4.10
CA THR A 99 -9.05 -1.43 3.88
C THR A 99 -9.53 -0.85 5.21
N ASN A 100 -9.10 0.36 5.57
CA ASN A 100 -9.58 1.03 6.78
C ASN A 100 -9.82 2.54 6.51
N PRO A 101 -11.05 3.08 6.66
CA PRO A 101 -12.32 2.37 6.88
C PRO A 101 -12.59 1.32 5.78
N ASN A 102 -13.33 0.26 6.15
CA ASN A 102 -13.60 -0.83 5.22
C ASN A 102 -14.64 -0.47 4.15
N THR A 103 -14.93 -1.41 3.23
CA THR A 103 -15.84 -1.18 2.09
C THR A 103 -17.30 -0.94 2.49
N VAL A 104 -17.69 -1.29 3.71
CA VAL A 104 -19.02 -0.99 4.26
C VAL A 104 -19.04 0.30 5.12
N GLY A 105 -17.92 1.03 5.17
CA GLY A 105 -17.82 2.34 5.83
C GLY A 105 -17.48 2.27 7.32
N VAL A 106 -17.11 1.12 7.85
CA VAL A 106 -16.76 0.94 9.27
C VAL A 106 -15.26 1.14 9.49
N PHE A 107 -14.90 2.01 10.43
CA PHE A 107 -13.49 2.16 10.84
C PHE A 107 -13.11 1.02 11.79
N GLU A 108 -12.03 0.31 11.47
CA GLU A 108 -11.49 -0.76 12.31
C GLU A 108 -10.76 -0.18 13.53
N THR A 109 -11.45 -0.16 14.65
CA THR A 109 -10.92 0.41 15.90
C THR A 109 -9.85 -0.48 16.55
N ASN A 110 -9.84 -1.77 16.24
CA ASN A 110 -8.89 -2.74 16.78
C ASN A 110 -7.61 -2.85 15.93
N ILE A 111 -7.37 -1.88 15.04
CA ILE A 111 -6.25 -1.94 14.07
C ILE A 111 -4.89 -2.16 14.74
N ARG A 112 -4.67 -1.64 15.94
CA ARG A 112 -3.44 -1.86 16.70
C ARG A 112 -3.28 -3.31 17.19
N GLU A 113 -4.36 -3.95 17.60
CA GLU A 113 -4.36 -5.35 17.98
C GLU A 113 -4.13 -6.25 16.75
N ILE A 114 -4.77 -5.92 15.65
CA ILE A 114 -4.58 -6.61 14.35
C ILE A 114 -3.10 -6.52 13.93
N GLU A 115 -2.51 -5.34 13.98
CA GLU A 115 -1.09 -5.13 13.67
C GLU A 115 -0.19 -6.00 14.56
N GLN A 116 -0.43 -6.02 15.87
CA GLN A 116 0.36 -6.84 16.80
C GLN A 116 0.25 -8.34 16.51
N ILE A 117 -0.94 -8.83 16.13
CA ILE A 117 -1.14 -10.23 15.75
C ILE A 117 -0.33 -10.56 14.49
N ILE A 118 -0.44 -9.73 13.46
CA ILE A 118 0.22 -9.97 12.16
C ILE A 118 1.74 -9.81 12.27
N HIS A 119 2.24 -8.75 12.88
CA HIS A 119 3.67 -8.59 13.10
C HIS A 119 4.21 -9.65 14.06
N GLY A 120 3.42 -10.05 15.07
CA GLY A 120 3.78 -11.11 16.02
C GLY A 120 3.99 -12.48 15.37
N CYS A 121 3.25 -12.81 14.31
CA CYS A 121 3.49 -14.02 13.52
C CYS A 121 4.56 -13.81 12.42
N GLY A 122 5.11 -12.59 12.27
CA GLY A 122 6.15 -12.22 11.28
C GLY A 122 5.60 -11.82 9.91
N GLY A 123 4.30 -11.63 9.76
CA GLY A 123 3.65 -11.08 8.58
C GLY A 123 3.82 -9.55 8.47
N LEU A 124 3.34 -8.98 7.38
CA LEU A 124 3.37 -7.55 7.08
C LEU A 124 1.95 -7.00 6.95
N MET A 125 1.76 -5.72 7.29
CA MET A 125 0.48 -5.02 7.20
C MET A 125 0.38 -4.22 5.91
N TYR A 126 -0.61 -4.54 5.07
CA TYR A 126 -0.93 -3.81 3.84
C TYR A 126 -2.27 -3.10 3.98
N MET A 127 -2.29 -1.81 3.68
CA MET A 127 -3.52 -1.04 3.60
C MET A 127 -3.93 -0.77 2.15
N ASP A 128 -5.13 -1.19 1.78
CA ASP A 128 -5.79 -0.65 0.61
C ASP A 128 -6.26 0.78 0.95
N GLY A 129 -5.45 1.74 0.53
CA GLY A 129 -5.69 3.17 0.69
C GLY A 129 -6.20 3.81 -0.60
N ALA A 130 -6.84 3.04 -1.48
CA ALA A 130 -7.43 3.57 -2.71
C ALA A 130 -8.29 4.81 -2.45
N ASN A 131 -8.94 4.86 -1.29
CA ASN A 131 -9.69 6.00 -0.81
C ASN A 131 -9.20 6.44 0.57
N LEU A 132 -8.25 7.37 0.63
CA LEU A 132 -7.72 7.99 1.84
C LEU A 132 -8.57 9.15 2.38
N ASN A 133 -9.69 9.49 1.73
CA ASN A 133 -10.47 10.69 2.05
C ASN A 133 -10.90 10.76 3.53
N ALA A 134 -11.21 9.61 4.14
CA ALA A 134 -11.64 9.56 5.54
C ALA A 134 -10.48 9.71 6.55
N LEU A 135 -9.23 9.55 6.11
CA LEU A 135 -8.05 9.52 6.97
C LEU A 135 -7.18 10.78 6.81
N LEU A 136 -7.23 11.42 5.65
CA LEU A 136 -6.35 12.52 5.30
C LEU A 136 -6.45 13.66 6.32
N GLY A 137 -5.31 14.06 6.90
CA GLY A 137 -5.26 15.07 7.95
C GLY A 137 -5.75 14.62 9.33
N ILE A 138 -6.29 13.41 9.49
CA ILE A 138 -6.83 12.88 10.74
C ILE A 138 -5.91 11.82 11.35
N VAL A 139 -5.54 10.80 10.57
CA VAL A 139 -4.64 9.72 11.00
C VAL A 139 -3.80 9.24 9.83
N ARG A 140 -2.53 8.90 10.09
CA ARG A 140 -1.63 8.40 9.06
C ARG A 140 -1.55 6.86 9.13
N PRO A 141 -1.62 6.17 8.00
CA PRO A 141 -1.48 4.70 7.97
C PRO A 141 -0.23 4.17 8.68
N GLY A 142 0.92 4.82 8.51
CA GLY A 142 2.16 4.44 9.19
C GLY A 142 2.05 4.47 10.72
N ASP A 143 1.29 5.42 11.27
CA ASP A 143 1.07 5.50 12.73
C ASP A 143 0.12 4.39 13.23
N MET A 144 -0.64 3.77 12.35
CA MET A 144 -1.46 2.59 12.66
C MET A 144 -0.70 1.26 12.53
N GLY A 145 0.58 1.30 12.09
CA GLY A 145 1.43 0.13 11.96
C GLY A 145 1.41 -0.54 10.58
N PHE A 146 0.90 0.13 9.56
CA PHE A 146 0.96 -0.38 8.20
C PHE A 146 2.37 -0.31 7.62
N ASP A 147 2.77 -1.37 6.91
CA ASP A 147 4.07 -1.47 6.22
C ASP A 147 4.00 -0.97 4.78
N CYS A 148 2.83 -1.05 4.18
CA CYS A 148 2.58 -0.63 2.81
C CYS A 148 1.17 -0.07 2.67
N VAL A 149 1.03 0.99 1.90
CA VAL A 149 -0.27 1.54 1.50
C VAL A 149 -0.22 1.96 0.04
N HIS A 150 -1.21 1.57 -0.77
CA HIS A 150 -1.41 2.18 -2.07
C HIS A 150 -2.47 3.29 -1.99
N ILE A 151 -2.37 4.27 -2.88
CA ILE A 151 -3.23 5.45 -2.89
C ILE A 151 -3.69 5.70 -4.32
N ASN A 152 -4.99 5.93 -4.53
CA ASN A 152 -5.47 6.35 -5.84
C ASN A 152 -5.49 7.88 -5.92
N LEU A 153 -4.56 8.46 -6.69
CA LEU A 153 -4.51 9.92 -6.88
C LEU A 153 -5.79 10.46 -7.53
N HIS A 154 -6.45 9.63 -8.34
CA HIS A 154 -7.71 9.95 -9.00
C HIS A 154 -8.96 9.81 -8.09
N LYS A 155 -8.76 9.61 -6.80
CA LYS A 155 -9.81 9.67 -5.76
C LYS A 155 -9.48 10.78 -4.77
N THR A 156 -8.63 10.53 -3.79
CA THR A 156 -8.31 11.45 -2.69
C THR A 156 -7.68 12.77 -3.15
N PHE A 157 -6.88 12.74 -4.22
CA PHE A 157 -6.16 13.93 -4.71
C PHE A 157 -6.75 14.53 -5.99
N SER A 158 -8.05 14.27 -6.22
CA SER A 158 -8.91 15.00 -7.18
C SER A 158 -8.42 15.03 -8.62
N THR A 159 -7.68 14.00 -9.07
CA THR A 159 -7.30 13.96 -10.48
C THR A 159 -8.39 13.29 -11.32
N PRO A 160 -8.58 13.68 -12.60
CA PRO A 160 -9.54 13.02 -13.46
C PRO A 160 -9.13 11.59 -13.77
N HIS A 161 -10.11 10.70 -13.96
CA HIS A 161 -9.92 9.30 -14.32
C HIS A 161 -10.59 8.90 -15.65
N GLY A 162 -11.40 9.78 -16.23
CA GLY A 162 -11.99 9.61 -17.57
C GLY A 162 -12.86 8.38 -17.72
N GLY A 163 -13.58 7.96 -16.67
CA GLY A 163 -14.43 6.76 -16.74
C GLY A 163 -13.67 5.44 -16.88
N GLY A 164 -12.43 5.37 -16.38
CA GLY A 164 -11.56 4.19 -16.48
C GLY A 164 -10.33 4.42 -17.36
N GLY A 165 -9.97 5.69 -17.57
CA GLY A 165 -8.79 6.14 -18.33
C GLY A 165 -7.59 6.41 -17.43
N PRO A 166 -7.01 7.63 -17.50
CA PRO A 166 -5.79 7.96 -16.77
C PRO A 166 -6.01 7.87 -15.27
N GLY A 167 -5.15 7.11 -14.60
CA GLY A 167 -5.17 6.93 -13.15
C GLY A 167 -3.77 6.96 -12.59
N SER A 168 -3.63 6.74 -11.29
CA SER A 168 -2.33 6.51 -10.65
C SER A 168 -2.55 5.83 -9.32
N GLY A 169 -1.69 4.88 -8.99
CA GLY A 169 -1.75 4.09 -7.76
C GLY A 169 -0.40 4.04 -7.05
N PRO A 170 0.20 5.20 -6.69
CA PRO A 170 1.45 5.20 -5.95
C PRO A 170 1.34 4.38 -4.68
N ILE A 171 2.46 3.82 -4.25
CA ILE A 171 2.56 3.15 -2.97
C ILE A 171 3.57 3.84 -2.07
N CYS A 172 3.23 3.91 -0.79
CA CYS A 172 4.15 4.29 0.27
C CYS A 172 4.45 3.08 1.13
N VAL A 173 5.69 2.99 1.64
CA VAL A 173 6.17 1.83 2.37
C VAL A 173 7.02 2.21 3.58
N SER A 174 7.02 1.34 4.59
CA SER A 174 7.92 1.41 5.73
C SER A 174 9.38 1.19 5.31
N GLU A 175 10.32 1.60 6.15
CA GLU A 175 11.76 1.55 5.90
C GLU A 175 12.23 0.17 5.44
N LYS A 176 11.70 -0.91 6.04
CA LYS A 176 12.08 -2.30 5.71
C LYS A 176 11.77 -2.72 4.28
N LEU A 177 10.85 -2.04 3.59
CA LEU A 177 10.46 -2.34 2.21
C LEU A 177 11.14 -1.44 1.17
N ILE A 178 11.81 -0.36 1.58
CA ILE A 178 12.49 0.58 0.66
C ILE A 178 13.48 -0.13 -0.29
N PRO A 179 14.31 -1.09 0.16
CA PRO A 179 15.27 -1.75 -0.71
C PRO A 179 14.65 -2.47 -1.91
N PHE A 180 13.39 -2.87 -1.80
CA PHE A 180 12.68 -3.65 -2.81
C PHE A 180 11.88 -2.80 -3.80
N LEU A 181 11.79 -1.49 -3.59
CA LEU A 181 11.00 -0.58 -4.44
C LEU A 181 11.39 -0.70 -5.91
N PRO A 182 10.41 -0.53 -6.82
CA PRO A 182 10.66 -0.57 -8.27
C PRO A 182 11.69 0.44 -8.73
N VAL A 183 12.42 0.09 -9.77
CA VAL A 183 13.33 0.97 -10.51
C VAL A 183 12.74 1.28 -11.91
N PRO A 184 13.09 2.40 -12.56
CA PRO A 184 14.01 3.44 -12.09
C PRO A 184 13.44 4.28 -10.95
N GLN A 185 14.34 4.83 -10.12
CA GLN A 185 14.02 5.79 -9.06
C GLN A 185 14.71 7.13 -9.36
N VAL A 186 14.06 8.22 -9.00
CA VAL A 186 14.70 9.55 -9.01
C VAL A 186 15.20 9.85 -7.61
N ARG A 187 16.50 10.07 -7.45
CA ARG A 187 17.12 10.45 -6.17
C ARG A 187 17.74 11.83 -6.29
N LYS A 188 17.69 12.58 -5.19
CA LYS A 188 18.40 13.84 -5.07
C LYS A 188 19.79 13.59 -4.46
N GLU A 189 20.83 14.01 -5.16
CA GLU A 189 22.22 13.98 -4.71
C GLU A 189 22.79 15.40 -4.76
N GLY A 190 22.96 16.03 -3.60
CA GLY A 190 23.27 17.45 -3.53
C GLY A 190 22.18 18.29 -4.22
N ASP A 191 22.59 19.08 -5.20
CA ASP A 191 21.66 19.93 -5.99
C ASP A 191 21.16 19.30 -7.28
N LYS A 192 21.52 18.03 -7.55
CA LYS A 192 21.15 17.35 -8.79
C LYS A 192 20.16 16.20 -8.51
N PHE A 193 19.34 15.91 -9.52
CA PHE A 193 18.52 14.72 -9.55
C PHE A 193 19.16 13.69 -10.46
N ILE A 194 19.32 12.48 -9.96
CA ILE A 194 19.86 11.34 -10.72
C ILE A 194 18.78 10.27 -10.90
N ILE A 195 18.90 9.49 -11.95
CA ILE A 195 18.05 8.33 -12.21
C ILE A 195 18.83 7.08 -11.82
N VAL A 196 18.37 6.39 -10.77
CA VAL A 196 18.90 5.10 -10.34
C VAL A 196 18.10 4.00 -11.07
N ARG A 197 18.78 3.24 -11.92
CA ARG A 197 18.14 2.23 -12.78
C ARG A 197 18.25 0.81 -12.26
N ASP A 198 19.05 0.60 -11.24
CA ASP A 198 19.28 -0.70 -10.64
C ASP A 198 19.58 -0.57 -9.15
N THR A 199 19.04 -1.48 -8.37
CA THR A 199 19.34 -1.68 -6.96
C THR A 199 19.29 -3.18 -6.69
N GLU A 200 20.16 -3.68 -5.83
CA GLU A 200 20.39 -5.12 -5.60
C GLU A 200 19.10 -5.92 -5.31
N LYS A 201 18.16 -5.34 -4.58
CA LYS A 201 16.95 -6.04 -4.08
C LYS A 201 15.65 -5.61 -4.76
N THR A 202 15.72 -4.75 -5.77
CA THR A 202 14.51 -4.23 -6.44
C THR A 202 13.66 -5.36 -7.05
N ILE A 203 12.33 -5.19 -7.02
CA ILE A 203 11.41 -6.06 -7.77
C ILE A 203 11.42 -5.79 -9.28
N GLY A 204 12.29 -4.90 -9.76
CA GLY A 204 12.34 -4.50 -11.17
C GLY A 204 11.43 -3.33 -11.50
N SER A 205 11.04 -3.18 -12.77
CA SER A 205 10.18 -2.09 -13.23
C SER A 205 8.73 -2.56 -13.33
N MET A 206 7.79 -1.72 -12.86
CA MET A 206 6.35 -2.00 -13.00
C MET A 206 5.82 -1.63 -14.38
N HIS A 207 6.50 -0.73 -15.10
CA HIS A 207 6.15 -0.25 -16.42
C HIS A 207 7.37 0.03 -17.27
N ALA A 208 7.15 0.19 -18.60
CA ALA A 208 8.11 0.76 -19.51
C ALA A 208 8.30 2.28 -19.33
N PHE A 209 7.47 2.94 -18.54
CA PHE A 209 7.50 4.38 -18.24
C PHE A 209 7.34 4.63 -16.73
N PHE A 210 7.67 5.85 -16.28
CA PHE A 210 7.71 6.22 -14.86
C PHE A 210 6.36 6.79 -14.36
N GLY A 211 5.30 5.97 -14.43
CA GLY A 211 3.97 6.37 -13.96
C GLY A 211 3.26 7.39 -14.85
N ASN A 212 2.03 7.73 -14.50
CA ASN A 212 1.22 8.69 -15.24
C ASN A 212 1.57 10.13 -14.85
N TYR A 213 2.57 10.70 -15.49
CA TYR A 213 3.15 12.00 -15.15
C TYR A 213 2.10 13.12 -15.05
N GLY A 214 1.18 13.22 -16.01
CA GLY A 214 0.13 14.25 -16.00
C GLY A 214 -0.82 14.11 -14.81
N VAL A 215 -1.10 12.90 -14.34
CA VAL A 215 -1.90 12.63 -13.14
C VAL A 215 -1.12 13.04 -11.89
N VAL A 216 0.16 12.67 -11.82
CA VAL A 216 1.05 13.03 -10.69
C VAL A 216 1.17 14.54 -10.53
N ILE A 217 1.33 15.30 -11.64
CA ILE A 217 1.41 16.76 -11.60
C ILE A 217 0.09 17.38 -11.11
N ARG A 218 -1.06 16.87 -11.55
CA ARG A 218 -2.36 17.37 -11.08
C ARG A 218 -2.55 17.13 -9.58
N ALA A 219 -2.24 15.94 -9.09
CA ALA A 219 -2.30 15.63 -7.66
C ALA A 219 -1.34 16.52 -6.85
N TYR A 220 -0.12 16.72 -7.34
CA TYR A 220 0.86 17.63 -6.73
C TYR A 220 0.33 19.05 -6.64
N THR A 221 -0.24 19.58 -7.74
CA THR A 221 -0.83 20.92 -7.77
C THR A 221 -1.98 21.04 -6.77
N TYR A 222 -2.87 20.04 -6.72
CA TYR A 222 -3.98 19.99 -5.76
C TYR A 222 -3.47 20.09 -4.32
N MET A 223 -2.51 19.22 -3.94
CA MET A 223 -1.92 19.24 -2.60
C MET A 223 -1.24 20.58 -2.28
N ARG A 224 -0.53 21.17 -3.25
CA ARG A 224 0.13 22.50 -3.09
C ARG A 224 -0.86 23.63 -2.92
N MET A 225 -1.98 23.59 -3.63
CA MET A 225 -3.03 24.62 -3.53
C MET A 225 -3.75 24.59 -2.20
N LEU A 226 -4.05 23.41 -1.68
CA LEU A 226 -4.73 23.27 -0.39
C LEU A 226 -3.77 23.55 0.78
N GLY A 227 -2.53 23.13 0.66
CA GLY A 227 -1.55 23.23 1.74
C GLY A 227 -1.87 22.30 2.90
N ARG A 228 -1.04 22.34 3.94
CA ARG A 228 -1.13 21.44 5.09
C ARG A 228 -2.43 21.58 5.90
N GLU A 229 -2.98 22.78 5.92
CA GLU A 229 -4.14 23.12 6.79
C GLU A 229 -5.48 22.72 6.16
N ASN A 230 -5.52 22.44 4.87
CA ASN A 230 -6.77 22.18 4.13
C ASN A 230 -6.79 20.82 3.42
N LEU A 231 -5.76 20.01 3.64
CA LEU A 231 -5.70 18.61 3.16
C LEU A 231 -6.38 17.66 4.13
#